data_9226e51d2af0247eda4cbfc08a38d426
#
_entry.id   9226e51d2af0247eda4cbfc08a38d426
#
_cell.length_a   1.000
_cell.length_b   1.000
_cell.length_c   1.000
_cell.angle_alpha   90.00
_cell.angle_beta   90.00
_cell.angle_gamma   90.00
#
_symmetry.space_group_name_H-M   'P 1'
#
loop_
_entity.id
_entity.type
_entity.pdbx_description
1 polymer ?
#
loop_
_entity_poly.entity_id
_entity_poly.type
_entity_poly.pdbx_seq_one_letter_code
_entity_poly.pdbx_strand_id
1 'polypeptide(L)'
;SVRVQEGVVKVRARSVLEREELGRAPSQEAAILAMRLLRSNDGFFEHVTNPKFRAGVPLASALVQIMYAKLEDVNAGGFHQCASFVLLRLSASSAFASALNDVMPPSSAAKLGLSTDGGQTHTHADGLIHAVHALLCECDYTRVAPLVDPLLTTLRNAAPRWRGPGDVGSA
;
A
#
# COMPACT_ATOMS: atom_id res chain seq x y z
N SER A 1 29.32 -28.26 -20.34
CA SER A 1 29.72 -27.32 -19.24
C SER A 1 29.35 -25.86 -19.52
N VAL A 2 29.23 -25.43 -20.79
CA VAL A 2 28.93 -24.01 -21.16
C VAL A 2 27.43 -23.67 -21.04
N ARG A 3 26.50 -24.62 -21.23
CA ARG A 3 25.04 -24.37 -21.17
C ARG A 3 24.51 -24.02 -19.78
N VAL A 4 25.17 -24.43 -18.72
CA VAL A 4 24.75 -24.11 -17.33
C VAL A 4 25.04 -22.65 -16.96
N GLN A 5 26.13 -22.09 -17.53
CA GLN A 5 26.47 -20.67 -17.25
C GLN A 5 25.53 -19.67 -17.93
N GLU A 6 25.03 -19.96 -19.14
CA GLU A 6 24.07 -19.08 -19.82
C GLU A 6 22.71 -19.01 -19.09
N GLY A 7 22.27 -20.10 -18.49
CA GLY A 7 21.04 -20.14 -17.70
C GLY A 7 21.13 -19.30 -16.42
N VAL A 8 22.26 -19.39 -15.71
CA VAL A 8 22.49 -18.62 -14.47
C VAL A 8 22.65 -17.12 -14.73
N VAL A 9 23.29 -16.74 -15.84
CA VAL A 9 23.44 -15.33 -16.24
C VAL A 9 22.08 -14.73 -16.64
N LYS A 10 21.23 -15.46 -17.37
CA LYS A 10 19.87 -15.01 -17.73
C LYS A 10 18.97 -14.83 -16.51
N VAL A 11 19.02 -15.74 -15.53
CA VAL A 11 18.24 -15.63 -14.29
C VAL A 11 18.72 -14.42 -13.46
N ARG A 12 20.04 -14.21 -13.40
CA ARG A 12 20.62 -13.07 -12.66
C ARG A 12 20.33 -11.73 -13.34
N ALA A 13 20.39 -11.67 -14.67
CA ALA A 13 20.01 -10.48 -15.43
C ALA A 13 18.51 -10.15 -15.29
N ARG A 14 17.64 -11.16 -15.27
CA ARG A 14 16.18 -10.97 -15.08
C ARG A 14 15.88 -10.45 -13.68
N SER A 15 16.54 -10.98 -12.63
CA SER A 15 16.36 -10.50 -11.25
C SER A 15 16.91 -9.08 -11.04
N VAL A 16 17.93 -8.67 -11.80
CA VAL A 16 18.46 -7.29 -11.77
C VAL A 16 17.54 -6.32 -12.50
N LEU A 17 17.00 -6.71 -13.66
CA LEU A 17 16.02 -5.90 -14.38
C LEU A 17 14.69 -5.76 -13.62
N GLU A 18 14.22 -6.85 -12.98
CA GLU A 18 13.04 -6.79 -12.10
C GLU A 18 13.29 -5.93 -10.85
N ARG A 19 14.53 -5.89 -10.32
CA ARG A 19 14.91 -4.96 -9.26
C ARG A 19 15.02 -3.51 -9.74
N GLU A 20 15.47 -3.28 -10.97
CA GLU A 20 15.52 -1.93 -11.56
C GLU A 20 14.13 -1.40 -11.92
N GLU A 21 13.19 -2.24 -12.34
CA GLU A 21 11.78 -1.83 -12.52
C GLU A 21 11.07 -1.56 -11.19
N LEU A 22 11.39 -2.32 -10.13
CA LEU A 22 10.97 -2.03 -8.76
C LEU A 22 11.66 -0.77 -8.18
N GLY A 23 12.86 -0.43 -8.67
CA GLY A 23 13.60 0.79 -8.31
C GLY A 23 13.00 2.08 -8.88
N ARG A 24 12.05 1.99 -9.82
CA ARG A 24 11.18 3.08 -10.28
C ARG A 24 9.85 3.18 -9.52
N ALA A 25 9.73 2.49 -8.38
CA ALA A 25 8.65 2.77 -7.43
C ALA A 25 8.65 4.28 -7.10
N PRO A 26 7.46 4.89 -6.88
CA PRO A 26 7.37 6.31 -6.57
C PRO A 26 8.40 6.63 -5.49
N SER A 27 9.30 7.54 -5.85
CA SER A 27 10.36 7.98 -4.99
C SER A 27 9.77 8.67 -3.75
N GLN A 28 10.59 8.87 -2.74
CA GLN A 28 10.18 9.65 -1.58
C GLN A 28 9.65 11.02 -2.00
N GLU A 29 10.18 11.61 -3.07
CA GLU A 29 9.74 12.88 -3.64
C GLU A 29 8.31 12.82 -4.15
N ALA A 30 7.91 11.73 -4.81
CA ALA A 30 6.53 11.54 -5.25
C ALA A 30 5.56 11.40 -4.07
N ALA A 31 5.95 10.70 -3.01
CA ALA A 31 5.16 10.62 -1.79
C ALA A 31 5.03 11.99 -1.09
N ILE A 32 6.11 12.78 -1.04
CA ILE A 32 6.10 14.15 -0.52
C ILE A 32 5.18 15.05 -1.36
N LEU A 33 5.26 14.95 -2.69
CA LEU A 33 4.39 15.72 -3.57
C LEU A 33 2.92 15.36 -3.36
N ALA A 34 2.59 14.08 -3.32
CA ALA A 34 1.23 13.61 -3.04
C ALA A 34 0.73 14.13 -1.68
N MET A 35 1.54 14.04 -0.64
CA MET A 35 1.22 14.57 0.69
C MET A 35 0.94 16.08 0.66
N ARG A 36 1.78 16.85 -0.02
CA ARG A 36 1.60 18.31 -0.17
C ARG A 36 0.32 18.64 -0.91
N LEU A 37 0.07 17.99 -2.05
CA LEU A 37 -1.14 18.22 -2.85
C LEU A 37 -2.41 17.89 -2.06
N LEU A 38 -2.44 16.77 -1.35
CA LEU A 38 -3.58 16.36 -0.53
C LEU A 38 -3.81 17.28 0.68
N ARG A 39 -2.76 17.94 1.18
CA ARG A 39 -2.84 18.85 2.33
C ARG A 39 -3.25 20.25 1.94
N SER A 40 -2.72 20.79 0.83
CA SER A 40 -2.85 22.21 0.46
C SER A 40 -3.81 22.48 -0.68
N ASN A 41 -4.41 21.44 -1.29
CA ASN A 41 -5.32 21.59 -2.42
C ASN A 41 -6.58 20.75 -2.18
N ASP A 42 -7.63 21.38 -1.68
CA ASP A 42 -8.90 20.72 -1.38
C ASP A 42 -9.55 20.13 -2.64
N GLY A 43 -9.43 20.80 -3.80
CA GLY A 43 -9.95 20.27 -5.08
C GLY A 43 -9.23 19.00 -5.51
N PHE A 44 -7.91 18.90 -5.24
CA PHE A 44 -7.16 17.66 -5.48
C PHE A 44 -7.61 16.56 -4.52
N PHE A 45 -7.77 16.88 -3.23
CA PHE A 45 -8.28 15.92 -2.24
C PHE A 45 -9.67 15.42 -2.61
N GLU A 46 -10.60 16.32 -2.95
CA GLU A 46 -11.95 15.96 -3.40
C GLU A 46 -11.91 15.09 -4.66
N HIS A 47 -11.07 15.43 -5.65
CA HIS A 47 -10.93 14.63 -6.85
C HIS A 47 -10.44 13.21 -6.56
N VAL A 48 -9.39 13.07 -5.75
CA VAL A 48 -8.78 11.77 -5.42
C VAL A 48 -9.73 10.90 -4.60
N THR A 49 -10.51 11.49 -3.68
CA THR A 49 -11.46 10.77 -2.83
C THR A 49 -12.86 10.60 -3.44
N ASN A 50 -13.13 11.21 -4.58
CA ASN A 50 -14.40 11.14 -5.25
C ASN A 50 -14.71 9.71 -5.71
N PRO A 51 -15.88 9.15 -5.32
CA PRO A 51 -16.23 7.77 -5.69
C PRO A 51 -16.37 7.54 -7.21
N LYS A 52 -16.56 8.61 -8.00
CA LYS A 52 -16.62 8.50 -9.47
C LYS A 52 -15.26 8.23 -10.10
N PHE A 53 -14.21 8.85 -9.59
CA PHE A 53 -12.84 8.71 -10.15
C PHE A 53 -12.07 7.57 -9.51
N ARG A 54 -12.39 7.21 -8.25
CA ARG A 54 -11.77 6.10 -7.50
C ARG A 54 -10.23 6.14 -7.46
N ALA A 55 -9.63 7.32 -7.67
CA ALA A 55 -8.19 7.47 -7.79
C ALA A 55 -7.46 7.24 -6.44
N GLY A 56 -8.14 7.42 -5.32
CA GLY A 56 -7.56 7.24 -3.98
C GLY A 56 -7.18 5.81 -3.65
N VAL A 57 -7.98 4.83 -4.08
CA VAL A 57 -7.71 3.40 -3.79
C VAL A 57 -6.45 2.90 -4.51
N PRO A 58 -6.26 3.10 -5.83
CA PRO A 58 -5.00 2.77 -6.49
C PRO A 58 -3.79 3.47 -5.88
N LEU A 59 -3.90 4.75 -5.52
CA LEU A 59 -2.82 5.49 -4.86
C LEU A 59 -2.46 4.85 -3.51
N ALA A 60 -3.45 4.59 -2.65
CA ALA A 60 -3.24 3.95 -1.36
C ALA A 60 -2.66 2.55 -1.51
N SER A 61 -3.20 1.74 -2.45
CA SER A 61 -2.72 0.38 -2.72
C SER A 61 -1.26 0.38 -3.16
N ALA A 62 -0.85 1.31 -4.04
CA ALA A 62 0.54 1.45 -4.45
C ALA A 62 1.44 1.81 -3.27
N LEU A 63 1.05 2.78 -2.44
CA LEU A 63 1.81 3.18 -1.26
C LEU A 63 1.97 2.02 -0.27
N VAL A 64 0.89 1.31 0.02
CA VAL A 64 0.87 0.15 0.93
C VAL A 64 1.80 -0.96 0.42
N GLN A 65 1.76 -1.29 -0.89
CA GLN A 65 2.65 -2.28 -1.48
C GLN A 65 4.12 -1.88 -1.38
N ILE A 66 4.45 -0.60 -1.62
CA ILE A 66 5.82 -0.10 -1.51
C ILE A 66 6.28 -0.07 -0.06
N MET A 67 5.41 0.35 0.88
CA MET A 67 5.71 0.31 2.31
C MET A 67 6.06 -1.12 2.74
N TYR A 68 5.25 -2.09 2.33
CA TYR A 68 5.48 -3.51 2.63
C TYR A 68 6.77 -4.04 1.98
N ALA A 69 7.00 -3.74 0.71
CA ALA A 69 8.22 -4.17 0.00
C ALA A 69 9.52 -3.58 0.58
N LYS A 70 9.41 -2.47 1.33
CA LYS A 70 10.55 -1.76 1.94
C LYS A 70 10.65 -1.94 3.46
N LEU A 71 10.03 -2.97 4.03
CA LEU A 71 10.08 -3.24 5.47
C LEU A 71 11.52 -3.32 6.00
N GLU A 72 12.39 -4.02 5.27
CA GLU A 72 13.80 -4.22 5.67
C GLU A 72 14.74 -3.07 5.26
N ASP A 73 14.28 -2.15 4.39
CA ASP A 73 15.09 -1.03 3.91
C ASP A 73 15.22 0.04 5.01
N VAL A 74 16.38 0.09 5.65
CA VAL A 74 16.67 1.06 6.73
C VAL A 74 16.57 2.52 6.28
N ASN A 75 16.70 2.79 4.98
CA ASN A 75 16.61 4.14 4.42
C ASN A 75 15.17 4.54 4.05
N ALA A 76 14.21 3.63 4.14
CA ALA A 76 12.83 3.88 3.76
C ALA A 76 12.00 4.67 4.80
N GLY A 77 12.57 5.02 5.96
CA GLY A 77 11.84 5.69 7.05
C GLY A 77 11.13 6.97 6.61
N GLY A 78 11.78 7.82 5.83
CA GLY A 78 11.17 9.03 5.28
C GLY A 78 10.02 8.75 4.32
N PHE A 79 10.14 7.71 3.49
CA PHE A 79 9.05 7.26 2.62
C PHE A 79 7.87 6.74 3.44
N HIS A 80 8.12 5.86 4.41
CA HIS A 80 7.08 5.31 5.30
C HIS A 80 6.31 6.42 6.01
N GLN A 81 7.02 7.44 6.51
CA GLN A 81 6.41 8.58 7.16
C GLN A 81 5.51 9.39 6.20
N CYS A 82 6.00 9.73 5.02
CA CYS A 82 5.19 10.45 4.01
C CYS A 82 3.98 9.63 3.59
N ALA A 83 4.15 8.33 3.32
CA ALA A 83 3.07 7.44 2.92
C ALA A 83 2.00 7.29 4.01
N SER A 84 2.41 7.16 5.28
CA SER A 84 1.47 7.08 6.40
C SER A 84 0.61 8.35 6.54
N PHE A 85 1.17 9.53 6.31
CA PHE A 85 0.41 10.78 6.29
C PHE A 85 -0.53 10.90 5.09
N VAL A 86 -0.14 10.40 3.92
CA VAL A 86 -1.05 10.31 2.76
C VAL A 86 -2.24 9.40 3.08
N LEU A 87 -1.99 8.22 3.62
CA LEU A 87 -3.04 7.28 4.03
C LEU A 87 -3.95 7.89 5.09
N LEU A 88 -3.38 8.55 6.09
CA LEU A 88 -4.13 9.26 7.12
C LEU A 88 -5.06 10.32 6.51
N ARG A 89 -4.56 11.13 5.60
CA ARG A 89 -5.37 12.17 4.94
C ARG A 89 -6.49 11.56 4.10
N LEU A 90 -6.21 10.51 3.33
CA LEU A 90 -7.23 9.81 2.53
C LEU A 90 -8.30 9.17 3.41
N SER A 91 -7.92 8.57 4.55
CA SER A 91 -8.86 7.91 5.47
C SER A 91 -9.87 8.85 6.13
N ALA A 92 -9.60 10.16 6.11
CA ALA A 92 -10.56 11.16 6.56
C ALA A 92 -11.81 11.25 5.66
N SER A 93 -11.74 10.75 4.41
CA SER A 93 -12.87 10.66 3.51
C SER A 93 -13.65 9.36 3.72
N SER A 94 -14.96 9.50 4.02
CA SER A 94 -15.83 8.34 4.16
C SER A 94 -16.00 7.56 2.84
N ALA A 95 -15.97 8.24 1.70
CA ALA A 95 -16.04 7.63 0.39
C ALA A 95 -14.82 6.76 0.12
N PHE A 96 -13.62 7.27 0.44
CA PHE A 96 -12.38 6.49 0.35
C PHE A 96 -12.42 5.26 1.28
N ALA A 97 -12.81 5.44 2.55
CA ALA A 97 -12.90 4.35 3.52
C ALA A 97 -13.86 3.25 3.07
N SER A 98 -15.00 3.62 2.46
CA SER A 98 -15.95 2.65 1.89
C SER A 98 -15.36 1.92 0.67
N ALA A 99 -14.58 2.61 -0.16
CA ALA A 99 -13.96 2.03 -1.35
C ALA A 99 -12.82 1.04 -1.03
N LEU A 100 -12.29 1.05 0.20
CA LEU A 100 -11.34 0.03 0.66
C LEU A 100 -11.95 -1.38 0.74
N ASN A 101 -13.29 -1.50 0.76
CA ASN A 101 -13.97 -2.80 0.69
C ASN A 101 -13.98 -3.42 -0.73
N ASP A 102 -13.54 -2.69 -1.74
CA ASP A 102 -13.43 -3.25 -3.08
C ASP A 102 -12.40 -4.37 -3.10
N VAL A 103 -12.67 -5.37 -3.94
CA VAL A 103 -11.79 -6.52 -4.10
C VAL A 103 -10.46 -6.07 -4.71
N MET A 104 -9.38 -6.47 -4.06
CA MET A 104 -8.03 -6.21 -4.51
C MET A 104 -7.66 -7.18 -5.66
N PRO A 105 -6.96 -6.70 -6.71
CA PRO A 105 -6.43 -7.59 -7.74
C PRO A 105 -5.50 -8.65 -7.14
N PRO A 106 -5.57 -9.92 -7.60
CA PRO A 106 -4.71 -11.01 -7.07
C PRO A 106 -3.21 -10.70 -7.16
N SER A 107 -2.78 -10.00 -8.20
CA SER A 107 -1.39 -9.54 -8.34
C SER A 107 -0.97 -8.56 -7.25
N SER A 108 -1.88 -7.74 -6.75
CA SER A 108 -1.63 -6.81 -5.64
C SER A 108 -1.61 -7.54 -4.30
N ALA A 109 -2.51 -8.51 -4.10
CA ALA A 109 -2.51 -9.37 -2.91
C ALA A 109 -1.21 -10.17 -2.79
N ALA A 110 -0.75 -10.76 -3.90
CA ALA A 110 0.53 -11.49 -3.95
C ALA A 110 1.74 -10.62 -3.59
N LYS A 111 1.76 -9.34 -4.00
CA LYS A 111 2.83 -8.39 -3.61
C LYS A 111 2.88 -8.09 -2.12
N LEU A 112 1.76 -8.26 -1.43
CA LEU A 112 1.64 -8.11 0.02
C LEU A 112 1.83 -9.45 0.76
N GLY A 113 2.16 -10.54 0.09
CA GLY A 113 2.29 -11.85 0.70
C GLY A 113 0.96 -12.46 1.15
N LEU A 114 -0.18 -11.92 0.70
CA LEU A 114 -1.49 -12.48 0.99
C LEU A 114 -1.73 -13.71 0.12
N SER A 115 -2.10 -14.82 0.76
CA SER A 115 -2.39 -16.07 0.03
C SER A 115 -3.64 -15.92 -0.81
N THR A 116 -3.53 -16.29 -2.08
CA THR A 116 -4.67 -16.36 -3.01
C THR A 116 -5.07 -17.80 -3.29
N ASP A 117 -4.51 -18.76 -2.53
CA ASP A 117 -4.79 -20.18 -2.69
C ASP A 117 -6.25 -20.48 -2.29
N GLY A 118 -6.87 -21.39 -3.03
CA GLY A 118 -8.25 -21.79 -2.76
C GLY A 118 -9.33 -20.76 -3.16
N GLY A 119 -8.99 -19.76 -3.99
CA GLY A 119 -9.97 -18.78 -4.47
C GLY A 119 -10.32 -17.69 -3.44
N GLN A 120 -9.50 -17.51 -2.40
CA GLN A 120 -9.68 -16.41 -1.46
C GLN A 120 -9.54 -15.06 -2.16
N THR A 121 -10.51 -14.19 -1.93
CA THR A 121 -10.50 -12.81 -2.39
C THR A 121 -10.17 -11.89 -1.20
N HIS A 122 -9.24 -10.98 -1.41
CA HIS A 122 -8.87 -9.97 -0.42
C HIS A 122 -9.37 -8.60 -0.85
N THR A 123 -9.71 -7.77 0.12
CA THR A 123 -10.06 -6.37 -0.11
C THR A 123 -8.83 -5.47 0.04
N HIS A 124 -8.93 -4.23 -0.42
CA HIS A 124 -7.89 -3.24 -0.15
C HIS A 124 -7.73 -2.94 1.34
N ALA A 125 -8.81 -3.12 2.13
CA ALA A 125 -8.76 -3.02 3.59
C ALA A 125 -7.90 -4.13 4.20
N ASP A 126 -8.04 -5.38 3.73
CA ASP A 126 -7.21 -6.50 4.19
C ASP A 126 -5.73 -6.25 3.92
N GLY A 127 -5.41 -5.74 2.72
CA GLY A 127 -4.05 -5.36 2.35
C GLY A 127 -3.48 -4.24 3.23
N LEU A 128 -4.28 -3.23 3.56
CA LEU A 128 -3.89 -2.15 4.45
C LEU A 128 -3.61 -2.66 5.87
N ILE A 129 -4.50 -3.49 6.41
CA ILE A 129 -4.33 -4.08 7.75
C ILE A 129 -3.06 -4.93 7.81
N HIS A 130 -2.88 -5.79 6.80
CA HIS A 130 -1.72 -6.68 6.73
C HIS A 130 -0.40 -5.89 6.69
N ALA A 131 -0.31 -4.88 5.83
CA ALA A 131 0.90 -4.08 5.73
C ALA A 131 1.17 -3.23 6.98
N VAL A 132 0.13 -2.67 7.61
CA VAL A 132 0.27 -1.95 8.88
C VAL A 132 0.73 -2.89 9.98
N HIS A 133 0.15 -4.09 10.07
CA HIS A 133 0.58 -5.09 11.03
C HIS A 133 2.06 -5.46 10.84
N ALA A 134 2.48 -5.76 9.62
CA ALA A 134 3.87 -6.08 9.32
C ALA A 134 4.82 -4.93 9.69
N LEU A 135 4.48 -3.68 9.34
CA LEU A 135 5.26 -2.50 9.72
C LEU A 135 5.41 -2.35 11.23
N LEU A 136 4.34 -2.56 11.98
CA LEU A 136 4.35 -2.39 13.45
C LEU A 136 5.06 -3.52 14.17
N CYS A 137 5.07 -4.73 13.62
CA CYS A 137 5.63 -5.92 14.26
C CYS A 137 7.04 -6.28 13.81
N GLU A 138 7.41 -5.98 12.56
CA GLU A 138 8.67 -6.44 11.95
C GLU A 138 9.72 -5.34 11.86
N CYS A 139 9.33 -4.06 11.89
CA CYS A 139 10.27 -2.96 11.84
C CYS A 139 10.85 -2.62 13.22
N ASP A 140 12.07 -2.06 13.22
CA ASP A 140 12.69 -1.52 14.43
C ASP A 140 11.84 -0.42 15.06
N TYR A 141 11.78 -0.41 16.40
CA TYR A 141 10.97 0.53 17.16
C TYR A 141 11.26 2.00 16.83
N THR A 142 12.52 2.36 16.63
CA THR A 142 12.90 3.74 16.31
C THR A 142 12.34 4.23 14.98
N ARG A 143 12.15 3.31 14.04
CA ARG A 143 11.55 3.57 12.72
C ARG A 143 10.02 3.60 12.79
N VAL A 144 9.45 2.79 13.63
CA VAL A 144 8.00 2.60 13.74
C VAL A 144 7.36 3.67 14.62
N ALA A 145 8.02 4.11 15.68
CA ALA A 145 7.46 5.06 16.64
C ALA A 145 6.75 6.27 15.99
N PRO A 146 7.33 6.98 14.99
CA PRO A 146 6.65 8.09 14.33
C PRO A 146 5.48 7.69 13.43
N LEU A 147 5.33 6.39 13.12
CA LEU A 147 4.28 5.86 12.24
C LEU A 147 3.05 5.36 13.01
N VAL A 148 3.21 5.05 14.29
CA VAL A 148 2.15 4.41 15.09
C VAL A 148 0.86 5.23 15.06
N ASP A 149 0.93 6.50 15.45
CA ASP A 149 -0.26 7.36 15.53
C ASP A 149 -0.95 7.56 14.17
N PRO A 150 -0.25 7.92 13.08
CA PRO A 150 -0.89 8.09 11.78
C PRO A 150 -1.46 6.78 11.23
N LEU A 151 -0.79 5.65 11.41
CA LEU A 151 -1.28 4.35 10.92
C LEU A 151 -2.48 3.85 11.71
N LEU A 152 -2.43 3.89 13.05
CA LEU A 152 -3.58 3.50 13.88
C LEU A 152 -4.78 4.43 13.68
N THR A 153 -4.53 5.74 13.50
CA THR A 153 -5.62 6.68 13.18
C THR A 153 -6.21 6.39 11.81
N THR A 154 -5.40 6.02 10.83
CA THR A 154 -5.87 5.57 9.51
C THR A 154 -6.81 4.37 9.64
N LEU A 155 -6.40 3.34 10.38
CA LEU A 155 -7.24 2.16 10.63
C LEU A 155 -8.53 2.54 11.37
N ARG A 156 -8.44 3.36 12.40
CA ARG A 156 -9.61 3.84 13.16
C ARG A 156 -10.60 4.60 12.30
N ASN A 157 -10.15 5.45 11.38
CA ASN A 157 -11.00 6.20 10.47
C ASN A 157 -11.70 5.28 9.46
N ALA A 158 -11.01 4.24 8.99
CA ALA A 158 -11.51 3.32 7.98
C ALA A 158 -12.42 2.22 8.57
N ALA A 159 -12.12 1.73 9.78
CA ALA A 159 -12.79 0.59 10.42
C ALA A 159 -14.33 0.68 10.46
N PRO A 160 -14.97 1.81 10.76
CA PRO A 160 -16.44 1.90 10.80
C PRO A 160 -17.13 1.65 9.45
N ARG A 161 -16.38 1.61 8.36
CA ARG A 161 -16.87 1.41 6.99
C ARG A 161 -16.52 0.04 6.43
N TRP A 162 -15.72 -0.74 7.16
CA TRP A 162 -15.37 -2.10 6.73
C TRP A 162 -16.56 -3.03 6.85
N ARG A 163 -16.77 -3.81 5.80
CA ARG A 163 -17.77 -4.88 5.78
C ARG A 163 -17.08 -6.17 6.17
N GLY A 164 -17.69 -6.93 7.07
CA GLY A 164 -17.22 -8.26 7.42
C GLY A 164 -17.34 -9.24 6.23
N PRO A 165 -16.62 -10.37 6.25
CA PRO A 165 -16.63 -11.35 5.17
C PRO A 165 -17.98 -12.02 4.91
N GLY A 166 -19.06 -11.66 5.63
CA GLY A 166 -20.43 -12.15 5.45
C GLY A 166 -21.40 -11.15 4.82
N ASP A 167 -21.02 -9.89 4.61
CA ASP A 167 -21.92 -8.82 4.14
C ASP A 167 -21.97 -8.65 2.61
N VAL A 168 -21.40 -9.58 1.87
CA VAL A 168 -21.41 -9.56 0.40
C VAL A 168 -22.70 -10.19 -0.09
N GLY A 169 -23.81 -9.47 -0.06
CA GLY A 169 -25.00 -9.98 -0.74
C GLY A 169 -26.38 -9.56 -0.21
N SER A 170 -26.55 -8.32 0.19
CA SER A 170 -27.89 -7.77 0.45
C SER A 170 -28.01 -6.40 -0.20
N ALA A 171 -28.18 -6.37 -1.50
CA ALA A 171 -28.65 -5.20 -2.25
C ALA A 171 -29.46 -5.67 -3.43
#